data_8f7b87083bdae830bdc3f8620d5d2cfa
#
_entry.id   8f7b87083bdae830bdc3f8620d5d2cfa
#
_cell.length_a   1.000
_cell.length_b   1.000
_cell.length_c   1.000
_cell.angle_alpha   90.00
_cell.angle_beta   90.00
_cell.angle_gamma   90.00
#
_symmetry.space_group_name_H-M   'P 1'
#
loop_
_entity.id
_entity.type
_entity.pdbx_description
1 polymer ?
#
loop_
_entity_poly.entity_id
_entity_poly.type
_entity_poly.pdbx_seq_one_letter_code
_entity_poly.pdbx_strand_id
1 'polypeptide(L)'
;MPPSGDVAVVIPARNESDRIEATVSGAAELPGVDLVIVVDDGSADDTAERAGRAGATVLRHGRNRGKAAAMETGAEAVRLLEATDAPPGAHRARHLLFLDADLGETAGAAGPLTEPVRAGEADMTIAVFTERVRQGGHGLVVGLSGAGIERATGWRPAQPLNGQRCLTRAAFETARPLAAGFGVETALTIDLLRAGMRVTEVEVPLGHRATGNDWASQRHRARQFADVARALAVREPATRGLVAGRSGRGPARIRPGRS
;
A
#
# COMPACT_ATOMS: atom_id res chain seq x y z
N MET A 1 12.66 24.70 14.01
CA MET A 1 13.00 23.39 13.45
C MET A 1 11.81 22.94 12.62
N PRO A 2 11.96 22.46 11.38
CA PRO A 2 10.86 21.81 10.71
C PRO A 2 10.40 20.63 11.60
N PRO A 3 9.10 20.31 11.66
CA PRO A 3 8.65 19.15 12.40
C PRO A 3 9.40 17.93 11.86
N SER A 4 10.01 17.18 12.76
CA SER A 4 10.60 15.88 12.40
C SER A 4 9.56 15.09 11.60
N GLY A 5 9.96 14.52 10.47
CA GLY A 5 9.07 13.76 9.65
C GLY A 5 8.40 12.64 10.45
N ASP A 6 7.11 12.42 10.21
CA ASP A 6 6.31 11.41 10.87
C ASP A 6 5.81 10.32 9.89
N VAL A 7 6.31 10.37 8.65
CA VAL A 7 5.98 9.42 7.59
C VAL A 7 7.24 8.85 6.98
N ALA A 8 7.30 7.52 6.87
CA ALA A 8 8.27 6.80 6.06
C ALA A 8 7.60 6.23 4.82
N VAL A 9 8.18 6.47 3.66
CA VAL A 9 7.72 5.86 2.40
C VAL A 9 8.45 4.54 2.18
N VAL A 10 7.70 3.50 1.87
CA VAL A 10 8.22 2.18 1.50
C VAL A 10 7.77 1.85 0.07
N ILE A 11 8.72 1.63 -0.82
CA ILE A 11 8.50 1.38 -2.24
C ILE A 11 9.03 -0.03 -2.58
N PRO A 12 8.15 -1.05 -2.64
CA PRO A 12 8.49 -2.34 -3.22
C PRO A 12 8.75 -2.16 -4.72
N ALA A 13 9.94 -2.53 -5.20
CA ALA A 13 10.34 -2.32 -6.59
C ALA A 13 10.87 -3.61 -7.22
N ARG A 14 10.55 -3.83 -8.50
CA ARG A 14 11.15 -4.89 -9.29
C ARG A 14 11.11 -4.59 -10.78
N ASN A 15 12.29 -4.41 -11.40
CA ASN A 15 12.47 -4.06 -12.81
C ASN A 15 11.69 -2.77 -13.19
N GLU A 16 11.92 -1.71 -12.42
CA GLU A 16 11.29 -0.39 -12.58
C GLU A 16 12.35 0.72 -12.79
N SER A 17 13.48 0.37 -13.39
CA SER A 17 14.59 1.30 -13.62
C SER A 17 14.19 2.60 -14.34
N ASP A 18 13.18 2.54 -15.21
CA ASP A 18 12.72 3.70 -15.98
C ASP A 18 11.97 4.76 -15.14
N ARG A 19 11.40 4.36 -14.01
CA ARG A 19 10.49 5.22 -13.23
C ARG A 19 10.89 5.42 -11.78
N ILE A 20 11.68 4.51 -11.22
CA ILE A 20 11.98 4.50 -9.79
C ILE A 20 12.63 5.81 -9.31
N GLU A 21 13.49 6.43 -10.13
CA GLU A 21 14.15 7.69 -9.78
C GLU A 21 13.14 8.82 -9.57
N ALA A 22 12.23 9.03 -10.53
CA ALA A 22 11.16 10.02 -10.41
C ALA A 22 10.18 9.69 -9.27
N THR A 23 9.87 8.39 -9.05
CA THR A 23 9.02 7.95 -7.94
C THR A 23 9.64 8.29 -6.59
N VAL A 24 10.94 8.01 -6.41
CA VAL A 24 11.67 8.33 -5.18
C VAL A 24 11.71 9.82 -4.94
N SER A 25 12.07 10.60 -5.98
CA SER A 25 12.16 12.07 -5.87
C SER A 25 10.81 12.67 -5.49
N GLY A 26 9.72 12.29 -6.17
CA GLY A 26 8.39 12.77 -5.84
C GLY A 26 7.93 12.34 -4.43
N ALA A 27 8.27 11.14 -4.00
CA ALA A 27 7.95 10.67 -2.65
C ALA A 27 8.70 11.42 -1.55
N ALA A 28 9.96 11.81 -1.80
CA ALA A 28 10.79 12.54 -0.86
C ALA A 28 10.31 13.99 -0.62
N GLU A 29 9.57 14.56 -1.57
CA GLU A 29 9.01 15.91 -1.48
C GLU A 29 7.68 15.98 -0.73
N LEU A 30 7.09 14.83 -0.36
CA LEU A 30 5.82 14.77 0.33
C LEU A 30 5.89 15.38 1.73
N PRO A 31 4.88 16.15 2.16
CA PRO A 31 4.85 16.75 3.50
C PRO A 31 4.92 15.70 4.61
N GLY A 32 5.88 15.86 5.52
CA GLY A 32 6.09 14.97 6.66
C GLY A 32 6.90 13.71 6.34
N VAL A 33 7.32 13.51 5.10
CA VAL A 33 8.24 12.43 4.72
C VAL A 33 9.68 12.86 5.03
N ASP A 34 10.38 12.05 5.81
CA ASP A 34 11.81 12.22 6.12
C ASP A 34 12.63 10.96 5.82
N LEU A 35 11.98 9.89 5.38
CA LEU A 35 12.62 8.62 5.06
C LEU A 35 11.94 7.97 3.86
N VAL A 36 12.72 7.66 2.83
CA VAL A 36 12.26 6.85 1.67
C VAL A 36 13.09 5.58 1.60
N ILE A 37 12.42 4.44 1.69
CA ILE A 37 13.02 3.11 1.59
C ILE A 37 12.53 2.44 0.31
N VAL A 38 13.45 2.02 -0.54
CA VAL A 38 13.18 1.15 -1.68
C VAL A 38 13.62 -0.27 -1.35
N VAL A 39 12.71 -1.23 -1.51
CA VAL A 39 13.05 -2.65 -1.41
C VAL A 39 13.06 -3.24 -2.81
N ASP A 40 14.25 -3.42 -3.36
CA ASP A 40 14.46 -4.09 -4.64
C ASP A 40 14.27 -5.61 -4.48
N ASP A 41 13.17 -6.12 -5.00
CA ASP A 41 12.79 -7.52 -4.90
C ASP A 41 13.44 -8.39 -6.01
N GLY A 42 14.75 -8.29 -6.12
CA GLY A 42 15.58 -9.06 -7.04
C GLY A 42 15.42 -8.63 -8.49
N SER A 43 15.58 -7.33 -8.76
CA SER A 43 15.64 -6.79 -10.13
C SER A 43 16.84 -7.30 -10.91
N ALA A 44 16.67 -7.40 -12.22
CA ALA A 44 17.70 -7.74 -13.18
C ALA A 44 18.25 -6.49 -13.90
N ASP A 45 17.65 -5.34 -13.67
CA ASP A 45 18.01 -4.03 -14.22
C ASP A 45 18.62 -3.09 -13.16
N ASP A 46 18.85 -1.84 -13.50
CA ASP A 46 19.48 -0.82 -12.66
C ASP A 46 18.50 -0.19 -11.61
N THR A 47 17.40 -0.87 -11.26
CA THR A 47 16.39 -0.32 -10.33
C THR A 47 17.01 0.12 -9.00
N ALA A 48 17.81 -0.74 -8.37
CA ALA A 48 18.44 -0.45 -7.08
C ALA A 48 19.39 0.74 -7.12
N GLU A 49 20.26 0.78 -8.15
CA GLU A 49 21.25 1.83 -8.35
C GLU A 49 20.58 3.19 -8.59
N ARG A 50 19.51 3.22 -9.38
CA ARG A 50 18.76 4.45 -9.67
C ARG A 50 18.00 4.94 -8.44
N ALA A 51 17.40 4.03 -7.67
CA ALA A 51 16.75 4.39 -6.41
C ALA A 51 17.73 5.02 -5.41
N GLY A 52 18.93 4.44 -5.29
CA GLY A 52 19.98 4.98 -4.40
C GLY A 52 20.46 6.36 -4.85
N ARG A 53 20.63 6.59 -6.17
CA ARG A 53 20.99 7.91 -6.71
C ARG A 53 19.93 8.98 -6.47
N ALA A 54 18.68 8.59 -6.44
CA ALA A 54 17.56 9.49 -6.09
C ALA A 54 17.44 9.77 -4.58
N GLY A 55 18.34 9.21 -3.74
CA GLY A 55 18.40 9.48 -2.31
C GLY A 55 17.64 8.48 -1.41
N ALA A 56 17.11 7.38 -1.96
CA ALA A 56 16.46 6.36 -1.16
C ALA A 56 17.48 5.49 -0.40
N THR A 57 17.10 5.04 0.80
CA THR A 57 17.74 3.89 1.45
C THR A 57 17.29 2.62 0.72
N VAL A 58 18.23 1.89 0.12
CA VAL A 58 17.92 0.71 -0.71
C VAL A 58 18.25 -0.58 0.03
N LEU A 59 17.27 -1.48 0.09
CA LEU A 59 17.43 -2.86 0.54
C LEU A 59 17.22 -3.78 -0.66
N ARG A 60 18.05 -4.82 -0.80
CA ARG A 60 17.97 -5.73 -1.93
C ARG A 60 17.75 -7.15 -1.49
N HIS A 61 16.71 -7.80 -2.03
CA HIS A 61 16.53 -9.23 -1.92
C HIS A 61 17.40 -9.96 -2.93
N GLY A 62 18.04 -11.05 -2.53
CA GLY A 62 18.86 -11.87 -3.44
C GLY A 62 18.03 -12.58 -4.53
N ARG A 63 16.71 -12.60 -4.41
CA ARG A 63 15.75 -13.14 -5.37
C ARG A 63 14.36 -12.54 -5.13
N ASN A 64 13.47 -12.67 -6.11
CA ASN A 64 12.06 -12.28 -5.94
C ASN A 64 11.40 -13.06 -4.79
N ARG A 65 10.89 -12.33 -3.80
CA ARG A 65 10.13 -12.83 -2.65
C ARG A 65 8.67 -12.36 -2.65
N GLY A 66 8.33 -11.44 -3.55
CA GLY A 66 6.99 -10.87 -3.72
C GLY A 66 6.74 -9.60 -2.92
N LYS A 67 5.73 -8.83 -3.34
CA LYS A 67 5.38 -7.49 -2.82
C LYS A 67 5.21 -7.49 -1.29
N ALA A 68 4.47 -8.45 -0.73
CA ALA A 68 4.25 -8.54 0.71
C ALA A 68 5.56 -8.64 1.50
N ALA A 69 6.50 -9.50 1.05
CA ALA A 69 7.81 -9.64 1.69
C ALA A 69 8.64 -8.35 1.57
N ALA A 70 8.54 -7.64 0.44
CA ALA A 70 9.21 -6.35 0.28
C ALA A 70 8.60 -5.28 1.18
N MET A 71 7.28 -5.23 1.33
CA MET A 71 6.60 -4.33 2.27
C MET A 71 7.04 -4.60 3.72
N GLU A 72 7.08 -5.87 4.14
CA GLU A 72 7.54 -6.26 5.48
C GLU A 72 9.01 -5.92 5.72
N THR A 73 9.87 -6.18 4.73
CA THR A 73 11.31 -5.83 4.81
C THR A 73 11.49 -4.32 4.95
N GLY A 74 10.77 -3.52 4.18
CA GLY A 74 10.85 -2.06 4.26
C GLY A 74 10.33 -1.52 5.59
N ALA A 75 9.20 -2.01 6.07
CA ALA A 75 8.64 -1.62 7.37
C ALA A 75 9.57 -1.99 8.54
N GLU A 76 10.22 -3.14 8.48
CA GLU A 76 11.21 -3.54 9.48
C GLU A 76 12.46 -2.65 9.44
N ALA A 77 12.92 -2.25 8.24
CA ALA A 77 14.02 -1.30 8.11
C ALA A 77 13.69 0.06 8.71
N VAL A 78 12.46 0.57 8.49
CA VAL A 78 11.98 1.79 9.15
C VAL A 78 12.08 1.65 10.67
N ARG A 79 11.60 0.54 11.23
CA ARG A 79 11.65 0.27 12.67
C ARG A 79 13.07 0.24 13.23
N LEU A 80 14.00 -0.37 12.50
CA LEU A 80 15.42 -0.45 12.91
C LEU A 80 16.09 0.92 12.89
N LEU A 81 15.85 1.72 11.83
CA LEU A 81 16.37 3.09 11.74
C LEU A 81 15.81 3.98 12.87
N GLU A 82 14.51 3.88 13.13
CA GLU A 82 13.89 4.59 14.27
C GLU A 82 14.57 4.26 15.61
N ALA A 83 14.91 2.98 15.82
CA ALA A 83 15.57 2.55 17.06
C ALA A 83 17.02 3.04 17.17
N THR A 84 17.68 3.29 16.03
CA THR A 84 19.07 3.76 15.99
C THR A 84 19.18 5.28 16.12
N ASP A 85 18.25 6.01 15.52
CA ASP A 85 18.34 7.47 15.39
C ASP A 85 17.66 8.22 16.56
N ALA A 86 16.83 7.56 17.36
CA ALA A 86 16.09 8.21 18.43
C ALA A 86 16.92 8.42 19.68
N PRO A 87 16.92 9.64 20.25
CA PRO A 87 17.43 9.84 21.61
C PRO A 87 16.65 8.98 22.62
N PRO A 88 17.27 8.55 23.72
CA PRO A 88 16.59 7.77 24.74
C PRO A 88 15.27 8.40 25.20
N GLY A 89 14.16 7.70 25.02
CA GLY A 89 12.83 8.14 25.44
C GLY A 89 12.01 8.90 24.39
N ALA A 90 12.50 9.10 23.17
CA ALA A 90 11.82 9.87 22.10
C ALA A 90 11.37 8.99 20.93
N HIS A 91 10.76 7.83 21.18
CA HIS A 91 10.28 6.94 20.11
C HIS A 91 8.88 7.33 19.66
N ARG A 92 8.77 8.08 18.56
CA ARG A 92 7.53 8.19 17.81
C ARG A 92 7.66 7.32 16.55
N ALA A 93 6.89 6.25 16.49
CA ALA A 93 6.85 5.39 15.29
C ALA A 93 6.27 6.17 14.11
N ARG A 94 6.97 6.17 12.97
CA ARG A 94 6.48 6.76 11.73
C ARG A 94 5.28 6.00 11.19
N HIS A 95 4.36 6.72 10.56
CA HIS A 95 3.37 6.12 9.69
C HIS A 95 4.04 5.56 8.45
N LEU A 96 3.47 4.51 7.87
CA LEU A 96 4.03 3.85 6.69
C LEU A 96 3.19 4.20 5.46
N LEU A 97 3.79 4.90 4.50
CA LEU A 97 3.20 5.16 3.20
C LEU A 97 3.79 4.17 2.19
N PHE A 98 2.96 3.25 1.70
CA PHE A 98 3.34 2.33 0.63
C PHE A 98 2.98 2.93 -0.72
N LEU A 99 3.95 2.97 -1.64
CA LEU A 99 3.79 3.43 -3.01
C LEU A 99 4.34 2.38 -3.98
N ASP A 100 3.67 2.21 -5.13
CA ASP A 100 4.20 1.38 -6.21
C ASP A 100 5.36 2.10 -6.92
N ALA A 101 6.35 1.35 -7.40
CA ALA A 101 7.58 1.88 -7.97
C ALA A 101 7.39 2.54 -9.37
N ASP A 102 6.25 2.29 -10.02
CA ASP A 102 5.94 2.75 -11.39
C ASP A 102 5.15 4.05 -11.46
N LEU A 103 4.97 4.75 -10.34
CA LEU A 103 4.23 6.04 -10.29
C LEU A 103 4.93 7.19 -11.01
N GLY A 104 6.28 7.15 -11.08
CA GLY A 104 7.05 8.24 -11.66
C GLY A 104 6.78 9.58 -10.96
N GLU A 105 6.71 10.66 -11.73
CA GLU A 105 6.48 12.02 -11.21
C GLU A 105 5.16 12.17 -10.44
N THR A 106 4.15 11.32 -10.70
CA THR A 106 2.87 11.39 -10.00
C THR A 106 2.97 11.03 -8.52
N ALA A 107 4.06 10.38 -8.08
CA ALA A 107 4.28 10.03 -6.67
C ALA A 107 4.19 11.25 -5.74
N GLY A 108 4.60 12.45 -6.20
CA GLY A 108 4.49 13.70 -5.45
C GLY A 108 3.05 14.13 -5.13
N ALA A 109 2.04 13.51 -5.76
CA ALA A 109 0.63 13.77 -5.48
C ALA A 109 0.02 12.86 -4.40
N ALA A 110 0.81 12.00 -3.75
CA ALA A 110 0.34 11.06 -2.72
C ALA A 110 0.09 11.71 -1.34
N GLY A 111 0.42 12.99 -1.16
CA GLY A 111 0.28 13.71 0.12
C GLY A 111 -1.06 13.50 0.83
N PRO A 112 -2.21 13.65 0.16
CA PRO A 112 -3.53 13.49 0.77
C PRO A 112 -3.75 12.13 1.44
N LEU A 113 -3.01 11.08 1.07
CA LEU A 113 -3.09 9.78 1.74
C LEU A 113 -2.59 9.82 3.19
N THR A 114 -1.66 10.71 3.49
CA THR A 114 -1.06 10.78 4.83
C THR A 114 -1.90 11.59 5.81
N GLU A 115 -2.68 12.53 5.33
CA GLU A 115 -3.39 13.51 6.17
C GLU A 115 -4.35 12.88 7.18
N PRO A 116 -5.30 11.96 6.81
CA PRO A 116 -6.22 11.38 7.79
C PRO A 116 -5.52 10.47 8.80
N VAL A 117 -4.40 9.84 8.40
CA VAL A 117 -3.61 8.99 9.31
C VAL A 117 -2.85 9.83 10.31
N ARG A 118 -2.22 10.92 9.86
CA ARG A 118 -1.49 11.87 10.72
C ARG A 118 -2.42 12.62 11.68
N ALA A 119 -3.64 12.94 11.22
CA ALA A 119 -4.67 13.56 12.04
C ALA A 119 -5.29 12.58 13.05
N GLY A 120 -4.98 11.29 12.99
CA GLY A 120 -5.59 10.28 13.84
C GLY A 120 -7.07 10.00 13.50
N GLU A 121 -7.51 10.34 12.30
CA GLU A 121 -8.87 10.12 11.80
C GLU A 121 -9.04 8.73 11.16
N ALA A 122 -7.96 8.19 10.59
CA ALA A 122 -7.91 6.87 9.99
C ALA A 122 -6.70 6.07 10.49
N ASP A 123 -6.83 4.75 10.50
CA ASP A 123 -5.74 3.82 10.78
C ASP A 123 -5.09 3.33 9.48
N MET A 124 -5.86 3.33 8.37
CA MET A 124 -5.38 3.12 7.01
C MET A 124 -6.16 3.99 6.02
N THR A 125 -5.43 4.58 5.06
CA THR A 125 -6.01 5.17 3.84
C THR A 125 -5.71 4.32 2.62
N ILE A 126 -6.61 4.32 1.65
CA ILE A 126 -6.47 3.66 0.35
C ILE A 126 -6.66 4.71 -0.73
N ALA A 127 -5.74 4.80 -1.68
CA ALA A 127 -5.87 5.70 -2.81
C ALA A 127 -7.04 5.31 -3.72
N VAL A 128 -7.77 6.31 -4.19
CA VAL A 128 -8.70 6.20 -5.31
C VAL A 128 -8.24 7.17 -6.38
N PHE A 129 -7.81 6.64 -7.53
CA PHE A 129 -7.35 7.47 -8.62
C PHE A 129 -8.51 8.21 -9.27
N THR A 130 -8.36 9.53 -9.40
CA THR A 130 -9.40 10.41 -9.98
C THR A 130 -9.53 10.23 -11.48
N GLU A 131 -8.44 9.95 -12.17
CA GLU A 131 -8.49 9.59 -13.57
C GLU A 131 -8.92 8.13 -13.73
N ARG A 132 -9.99 7.92 -14.53
CA ARG A 132 -10.35 6.58 -14.98
C ARG A 132 -9.28 6.09 -15.95
N VAL A 133 -8.17 5.57 -15.42
CA VAL A 133 -7.29 4.73 -16.21
C VAL A 133 -8.18 3.59 -16.73
N ARG A 134 -8.39 3.51 -18.04
CA ARG A 134 -9.09 2.38 -18.66
C ARG A 134 -8.33 1.11 -18.31
N GLN A 135 -8.72 0.49 -17.23
CA GLN A 135 -8.16 -0.78 -16.75
C GLN A 135 -8.64 -1.88 -17.68
N GLY A 136 -7.93 -2.06 -18.78
CA GLY A 136 -8.16 -3.20 -19.67
C GLY A 136 -7.93 -4.51 -18.90
N GLY A 137 -8.98 -5.32 -18.71
CA GLY A 137 -8.86 -6.70 -18.26
C GLY A 137 -8.81 -6.99 -16.76
N HIS A 138 -8.86 -6.00 -15.87
CA HIS A 138 -8.84 -6.21 -14.41
C HIS A 138 -10.23 -6.42 -13.78
N GLY A 139 -11.32 -6.32 -14.55
CA GLY A 139 -12.69 -6.31 -14.04
C GLY A 139 -13.04 -7.51 -13.16
N LEU A 140 -12.62 -8.72 -13.53
CA LEU A 140 -12.94 -9.95 -12.77
C LEU A 140 -12.18 -10.00 -11.43
N VAL A 141 -10.89 -9.68 -11.40
CA VAL A 141 -10.07 -9.73 -10.18
C VAL A 141 -10.49 -8.61 -9.22
N VAL A 142 -10.72 -7.40 -9.72
CA VAL A 142 -11.26 -6.26 -8.96
C VAL A 142 -12.64 -6.60 -8.41
N GLY A 143 -13.53 -7.18 -9.24
CA GLY A 143 -14.85 -7.63 -8.83
C GLY A 143 -14.81 -8.68 -7.73
N LEU A 144 -13.94 -9.70 -7.88
CA LEU A 144 -13.73 -10.74 -6.87
C LEU A 144 -13.24 -10.16 -5.54
N SER A 145 -12.22 -9.30 -5.59
CA SER A 145 -11.67 -8.65 -4.39
C SER A 145 -12.71 -7.77 -3.69
N GLY A 146 -13.39 -6.89 -4.44
CA GLY A 146 -14.42 -6.00 -3.90
C GLY A 146 -15.58 -6.77 -3.27
N ALA A 147 -16.12 -7.80 -3.96
CA ALA A 147 -17.18 -8.64 -3.43
C ALA A 147 -16.74 -9.48 -2.23
N GLY A 148 -15.48 -9.93 -2.23
CA GLY A 148 -14.90 -10.66 -1.10
C GLY A 148 -14.73 -9.80 0.14
N ILE A 149 -14.24 -8.58 -0.01
CA ILE A 149 -14.14 -7.60 1.08
C ILE A 149 -15.53 -7.27 1.61
N GLU A 150 -16.48 -6.96 0.72
CA GLU A 150 -17.86 -6.65 1.10
C GLU A 150 -18.53 -7.78 1.90
N ARG A 151 -18.39 -9.03 1.44
CA ARG A 151 -18.90 -10.20 2.16
C ARG A 151 -18.26 -10.38 3.53
N ALA A 152 -16.96 -10.09 3.63
CA ALA A 152 -16.20 -10.30 4.86
C ALA A 152 -16.39 -9.21 5.92
N THR A 153 -16.75 -7.96 5.50
CA THR A 153 -16.70 -6.76 6.34
C THR A 153 -17.93 -5.88 6.25
N GLY A 154 -18.80 -6.09 5.26
CA GLY A 154 -19.94 -5.22 4.96
C GLY A 154 -19.58 -3.94 4.19
N TRP A 155 -18.31 -3.72 3.85
CA TRP A 155 -17.85 -2.55 3.10
C TRP A 155 -17.21 -2.94 1.76
N ARG A 156 -17.54 -2.19 0.69
CA ARG A 156 -17.00 -2.39 -0.65
C ARG A 156 -16.15 -1.21 -1.09
N PRO A 157 -14.83 -1.37 -1.19
CA PRO A 157 -13.95 -0.32 -1.68
C PRO A 157 -14.14 -0.05 -3.18
N ALA A 158 -13.87 1.19 -3.61
CA ALA A 158 -13.89 1.58 -5.01
C ALA A 158 -12.71 0.97 -5.79
N GLN A 159 -11.53 0.93 -5.17
CA GLN A 159 -10.30 0.37 -5.77
C GLN A 159 -9.62 -0.63 -4.82
N PRO A 160 -10.17 -1.85 -4.68
CA PRO A 160 -9.74 -2.82 -3.66
C PRO A 160 -8.29 -3.31 -3.79
N LEU A 161 -7.74 -3.26 -5.01
CA LEU A 161 -6.39 -3.72 -5.33
C LEU A 161 -5.38 -2.57 -5.45
N ASN A 162 -5.76 -1.35 -5.07
CA ASN A 162 -4.84 -0.23 -5.10
C ASN A 162 -3.76 -0.42 -4.03
N GLY A 163 -2.50 -0.35 -4.46
CA GLY A 163 -1.32 -0.56 -3.60
C GLY A 163 -0.88 0.68 -2.82
N GLN A 164 -1.34 1.88 -3.23
CA GLN A 164 -1.00 3.14 -2.58
C GLN A 164 -1.82 3.32 -1.32
N ARG A 165 -1.15 3.19 -0.16
CA ARG A 165 -1.81 3.16 1.16
C ARG A 165 -0.92 3.78 2.22
N CYS A 166 -1.52 4.57 3.10
CA CYS A 166 -0.85 5.02 4.30
C CYS A 166 -1.47 4.30 5.51
N LEU A 167 -0.62 3.81 6.42
CA LEU A 167 -1.04 3.08 7.62
C LEU A 167 -0.37 3.65 8.86
N THR A 168 -1.08 3.60 9.99
CA THR A 168 -0.41 3.71 11.28
C THR A 168 0.49 2.49 11.50
N ARG A 169 1.52 2.62 12.31
CA ARG A 169 2.37 1.49 12.70
C ARG A 169 1.55 0.38 13.34
N ALA A 170 0.62 0.72 14.21
CA ALA A 170 -0.27 -0.24 14.87
C ALA A 170 -1.13 -1.03 13.86
N ALA A 171 -1.65 -0.37 12.83
CA ALA A 171 -2.40 -1.04 11.77
C ALA A 171 -1.53 -2.03 11.00
N PHE A 172 -0.31 -1.62 10.63
CA PHE A 172 0.61 -2.51 9.93
C PHE A 172 0.95 -3.75 10.77
N GLU A 173 1.30 -3.58 12.04
CA GLU A 173 1.62 -4.71 12.94
C GLU A 173 0.41 -5.63 13.17
N THR A 174 -0.81 -5.08 13.24
CA THR A 174 -2.04 -5.89 13.36
C THR A 174 -2.29 -6.78 12.15
N ALA A 175 -1.89 -6.34 10.96
CA ALA A 175 -2.10 -7.08 9.72
C ALA A 175 -0.99 -8.12 9.43
N ARG A 176 0.08 -8.15 10.20
CA ARG A 176 1.18 -9.12 10.00
C ARG A 176 0.83 -10.52 10.51
N PRO A 177 1.33 -11.59 9.84
CA PRO A 177 2.09 -11.57 8.58
C PRO A 177 1.20 -11.21 7.37
N LEU A 178 1.75 -10.43 6.43
CA LEU A 178 1.01 -10.03 5.26
C LEU A 178 0.72 -11.22 4.34
N ALA A 179 -0.45 -11.22 3.70
CA ALA A 179 -0.79 -12.25 2.72
C ALA A 179 0.14 -12.19 1.50
N ALA A 180 0.61 -13.34 1.06
CA ALA A 180 1.51 -13.43 -0.08
C ALA A 180 0.81 -13.10 -1.41
N GLY A 181 1.62 -12.68 -2.40
CA GLY A 181 1.18 -12.45 -3.78
C GLY A 181 0.26 -11.24 -3.93
N PHE A 182 -0.60 -11.29 -4.92
CA PHE A 182 -1.56 -10.22 -5.28
C PHE A 182 -2.78 -10.15 -4.35
N GLY A 183 -2.85 -10.97 -3.33
CA GLY A 183 -3.91 -10.94 -2.33
C GLY A 183 -3.61 -9.98 -1.16
N VAL A 184 -2.43 -9.37 -1.12
CA VAL A 184 -1.98 -8.55 0.02
C VAL A 184 -2.92 -7.38 0.30
N GLU A 185 -3.35 -6.65 -0.72
CA GLU A 185 -4.23 -5.49 -0.59
C GLU A 185 -5.63 -5.88 -0.09
N THR A 186 -6.17 -6.98 -0.64
CA THR A 186 -7.47 -7.53 -0.22
C THR A 186 -7.42 -8.00 1.23
N ALA A 187 -6.39 -8.77 1.56
CA ALA A 187 -6.19 -9.31 2.90
C ALA A 187 -6.03 -8.21 3.96
N LEU A 188 -5.13 -7.26 3.69
CA LEU A 188 -4.86 -6.12 4.57
C LEU A 188 -6.15 -5.35 4.89
N THR A 189 -6.98 -5.09 3.88
CA THR A 189 -8.26 -4.40 4.07
C THR A 189 -9.21 -5.18 4.96
N ILE A 190 -9.36 -6.50 4.73
CA ILE A 190 -10.24 -7.36 5.54
C ILE A 190 -9.73 -7.45 6.98
N ASP A 191 -8.44 -7.70 7.17
CA ASP A 191 -7.86 -7.91 8.49
C ASP A 191 -8.00 -6.68 9.38
N LEU A 192 -7.73 -5.48 8.84
CA LEU A 192 -7.86 -4.23 9.57
C LEU A 192 -9.32 -3.89 9.91
N LEU A 193 -10.24 -4.04 8.95
CA LEU A 193 -11.66 -3.79 9.21
C LEU A 193 -12.23 -4.76 10.27
N ARG A 194 -11.82 -6.02 10.24
CA ARG A 194 -12.23 -7.01 11.27
C ARG A 194 -11.62 -6.73 12.63
N ALA A 195 -10.44 -6.14 12.68
CA ALA A 195 -9.82 -5.65 13.91
C ALA A 195 -10.49 -4.37 14.45
N GLY A 196 -11.52 -3.85 13.77
CA GLY A 196 -12.23 -2.62 14.18
C GLY A 196 -11.46 -1.34 13.85
N MET A 197 -10.43 -1.42 12.98
CA MET A 197 -9.66 -0.26 12.58
C MET A 197 -10.38 0.56 11.51
N ARG A 198 -10.12 1.85 11.51
CA ARG A 198 -10.74 2.81 10.59
C ARG A 198 -9.99 2.84 9.27
N VAL A 199 -10.65 2.38 8.21
CA VAL A 199 -10.15 2.39 6.84
C VAL A 199 -10.92 3.43 6.03
N THR A 200 -10.22 4.30 5.29
CA THR A 200 -10.82 5.39 4.51
C THR A 200 -10.24 5.42 3.11
N GLU A 201 -11.07 5.68 2.11
CA GLU A 201 -10.63 5.94 0.74
C GLU A 201 -10.39 7.44 0.54
N VAL A 202 -9.27 7.77 -0.13
CA VAL A 202 -8.85 9.14 -0.43
C VAL A 202 -8.65 9.29 -1.93
N GLU A 203 -9.31 10.25 -2.55
CA GLU A 203 -9.11 10.56 -3.97
C GLU A 203 -7.78 11.28 -4.17
N VAL A 204 -6.96 10.76 -5.08
CA VAL A 204 -5.63 11.31 -5.39
C VAL A 204 -5.37 11.31 -6.89
N PRO A 205 -4.68 12.33 -7.45
CA PRO A 205 -4.36 12.41 -8.86
C PRO A 205 -3.10 11.59 -9.21
N LEU A 206 -3.04 10.34 -8.76
CA LEU A 206 -1.97 9.41 -9.09
C LEU A 206 -2.28 8.68 -10.41
N GLY A 207 -1.23 8.30 -11.14
CA GLY A 207 -1.33 7.58 -12.39
C GLY A 207 -0.42 6.36 -12.44
N HIS A 208 -0.94 5.23 -12.93
CA HIS A 208 -0.13 4.03 -13.23
C HIS A 208 0.18 3.93 -14.72
N ARG A 209 1.24 3.18 -15.03
CA ARG A 209 1.49 2.72 -16.39
C ARG A 209 0.34 1.81 -16.85
N ALA A 210 -0.23 2.09 -18.03
CA ALA A 210 -1.16 1.17 -18.68
C ALA A 210 -0.40 -0.10 -19.07
N THR A 211 -0.70 -1.23 -18.39
CA THR A 211 -0.11 -2.54 -18.73
C THR A 211 -0.71 -3.06 -20.03
N GLY A 212 0.17 -3.51 -20.95
CA GLY A 212 -0.22 -4.04 -22.25
C GLY A 212 -1.03 -5.34 -22.22
N ASN A 213 -1.55 -5.75 -23.37
CA ASN A 213 -2.50 -6.87 -23.55
C ASN A 213 -1.85 -8.12 -24.17
N ASP A 214 -0.68 -8.55 -23.67
CA ASP A 214 0.07 -9.71 -24.19
C ASP A 214 -0.17 -11.02 -23.42
N TRP A 215 0.39 -12.15 -23.90
CA TRP A 215 0.28 -13.46 -23.26
C TRP A 215 0.90 -13.51 -21.85
N ALA A 216 1.93 -12.74 -21.58
CA ALA A 216 2.52 -12.61 -20.24
C ALA A 216 1.50 -12.02 -19.27
N SER A 217 0.71 -11.04 -19.73
CA SER A 217 -0.40 -10.43 -18.99
C SER A 217 -1.54 -11.42 -18.66
N GLN A 218 -1.79 -12.46 -19.48
CA GLN A 218 -2.82 -13.45 -19.15
C GLN A 218 -2.37 -14.40 -18.02
N ARG A 219 -1.13 -14.87 -18.07
CA ARG A 219 -0.57 -15.69 -16.98
C ARG A 219 -0.47 -14.89 -15.67
N HIS A 220 -0.15 -13.62 -15.77
CA HIS A 220 -0.12 -12.69 -14.65
C HIS A 220 -1.54 -12.55 -14.04
N ARG A 221 -2.57 -12.33 -14.85
CA ARG A 221 -3.98 -12.26 -14.40
C ARG A 221 -4.46 -13.53 -13.71
N ALA A 222 -4.11 -14.71 -14.25
CA ALA A 222 -4.48 -15.98 -13.61
C ALA A 222 -3.84 -16.12 -12.22
N ARG A 223 -2.59 -15.70 -12.06
CA ARG A 223 -1.92 -15.68 -10.73
C ARG A 223 -2.58 -14.68 -9.80
N GLN A 224 -2.89 -13.47 -10.26
CA GLN A 224 -3.60 -12.46 -9.48
C GLN A 224 -4.93 -13.01 -8.95
N PHE A 225 -5.72 -13.63 -9.83
CA PHE A 225 -6.99 -14.25 -9.45
C PHE A 225 -6.80 -15.33 -8.38
N ALA A 226 -5.84 -16.24 -8.57
CA ALA A 226 -5.57 -17.32 -7.64
C ALA A 226 -5.09 -16.79 -6.27
N ASP A 227 -4.26 -15.75 -6.24
CA ASP A 227 -3.76 -15.16 -5.00
C ASP A 227 -4.86 -14.43 -4.23
N VAL A 228 -5.71 -13.65 -4.93
CA VAL A 228 -6.88 -13.01 -4.31
C VAL A 228 -7.86 -14.07 -3.80
N ALA A 229 -8.16 -15.10 -4.59
CA ALA A 229 -9.05 -16.19 -4.17
C ALA A 229 -8.51 -16.91 -2.92
N ARG A 230 -7.20 -17.18 -2.87
CA ARG A 230 -6.54 -17.77 -1.69
C ARG A 230 -6.62 -16.85 -0.48
N ALA A 231 -6.35 -15.55 -0.64
CA ALA A 231 -6.44 -14.58 0.44
C ALA A 231 -7.85 -14.50 1.03
N LEU A 232 -8.88 -14.58 0.18
CA LEU A 232 -10.28 -14.61 0.57
C LEU A 232 -10.65 -15.93 1.27
N ALA A 233 -10.22 -17.09 0.73
CA ALA A 233 -10.53 -18.40 1.30
C ALA A 233 -10.01 -18.57 2.72
N VAL A 234 -8.81 -18.06 2.99
CA VAL A 234 -8.24 -18.06 4.37
C VAL A 234 -9.04 -17.15 5.32
N ARG A 235 -9.73 -16.14 4.78
CA ARG A 235 -10.49 -15.15 5.52
C ARG A 235 -12.00 -15.35 5.45
N GLU A 236 -12.49 -16.40 4.82
CA GLU A 236 -13.90 -16.75 4.91
C GLU A 236 -14.27 -17.04 6.39
N PRO A 237 -15.37 -16.47 6.89
CA PRO A 237 -15.84 -16.85 8.22
C PRO A 237 -16.12 -18.35 8.21
N ALA A 238 -15.52 -19.08 9.12
CA ALA A 238 -15.95 -20.45 9.38
C ALA A 238 -17.46 -20.38 9.61
N THR A 239 -18.23 -21.02 8.72
CA THR A 239 -19.68 -21.05 8.79
C THR A 239 -20.09 -21.58 10.15
N ARG A 240 -20.49 -20.68 11.08
CA ARG A 240 -21.52 -20.84 12.12
C ARG A 240 -21.25 -19.98 13.35
N GLY A 241 -22.20 -19.11 13.60
CA GLY A 241 -22.31 -18.36 14.83
C GLY A 241 -23.00 -17.02 14.59
N LEU A 242 -24.33 -17.01 14.57
CA LEU A 242 -25.10 -15.79 14.64
C LEU A 242 -24.61 -14.93 15.82
N VAL A 243 -24.10 -13.75 15.50
CA VAL A 243 -24.16 -12.64 16.44
C VAL A 243 -24.77 -11.46 15.69
N ALA A 244 -26.03 -11.19 16.06
CA ALA A 244 -26.78 -10.02 15.66
C ALA A 244 -26.11 -8.75 16.22
N GLY A 245 -26.06 -7.71 15.39
CA GLY A 245 -26.14 -6.34 15.84
C GLY A 245 -24.86 -5.64 16.20
N ARG A 246 -24.27 -5.01 15.19
CA ARG A 246 -23.75 -3.62 15.34
C ARG A 246 -23.74 -2.96 13.97
N SER A 247 -24.70 -2.07 13.74
CA SER A 247 -24.69 -1.13 12.62
C SER A 247 -23.56 -0.10 12.82
N GLY A 248 -22.34 -0.48 12.46
CA GLY A 248 -21.24 0.45 12.33
C GLY A 248 -21.39 1.17 10.98
N ARG A 249 -21.33 2.50 10.98
CA ARG A 249 -21.23 3.28 9.75
C ARG A 249 -19.97 2.80 9.01
N GLY A 250 -20.12 2.40 7.75
CA GLY A 250 -19.00 2.02 6.90
C GLY A 250 -17.98 3.17 6.78
N PRO A 251 -16.73 2.88 6.38
CA PRO A 251 -15.68 3.88 6.23
C PRO A 251 -16.09 5.00 5.26
N ALA A 252 -15.72 6.23 5.59
CA ALA A 252 -16.05 7.42 4.81
C ALA A 252 -15.10 7.56 3.60
N ARG A 253 -15.56 8.29 2.59
CA ARG A 253 -14.75 8.71 1.45
C ARG A 253 -14.44 10.19 1.57
N ILE A 254 -13.15 10.55 1.59
CA ILE A 254 -12.68 11.92 1.69
C ILE A 254 -12.27 12.40 0.29
N ARG A 255 -12.79 13.55 -0.13
CA ARG A 255 -12.38 14.25 -1.36
C ARG A 255 -11.49 15.43 -0.96
N PRO A 256 -10.38 15.68 -1.67
CA PRO A 256 -9.59 16.89 -1.43
C PRO A 256 -10.47 18.12 -1.67
N GLY A 257 -10.37 19.09 -0.75
CA GLY A 257 -11.05 20.37 -0.90
C GLY A 257 -10.60 21.05 -2.21
N ARG A 258 -11.55 21.56 -2.97
CA ARG A 258 -11.24 22.45 -4.10
C ARG A 258 -10.73 23.76 -3.49
N SER A 259 -9.47 24.04 -3.66
CA SER A 259 -8.88 25.37 -3.49
C SER A 259 -9.04 26.16 -4.77
#